data_e6369f49f68f1b0b89a213a60dec7b89
#
_entry.id   e6369f49f68f1b0b89a213a60dec7b89
#
_cell.length_a   1.000
_cell.length_b   1.000
_cell.length_c   1.000
_cell.angle_alpha   90.00
_cell.angle_beta   90.00
_cell.angle_gamma   90.00
#
_symmetry.space_group_name_H-M   'P 1'
#
loop_
_entity.id
_entity.type
_entity.pdbx_description
1 polymer ?
#
loop_
_entity_poly.entity_id
_entity_poly.type
_entity_poly.pdbx_seq_one_letter_code
_entity_poly.pdbx_strand_id
1 'polypeptide(L)'
;MQREHLGSRLGFLLLSAGCAIGIGNVWKFPWMTGQYGGGAFVLIYLLFLLVLGVPVLTMEFAMGRAAQKSPLKMYQQLKPGSKWGWHGYVCLLGNIVLMMFYTTVAGWMLQYFVDTAAGVFVGLDTAGIETKFGEMLANPAKMALYMGVVVVVGFSVISLGVQKGLERVTKWMMMALILLMWVLAFHSMTLSGGSRGLSFYLIPDFRRMAEIGVGNVVVGAMNQAFFTLSLGIGAMAIFGSYIGKDHALMGEAVRVSLLDTMVALCSGLIIFPACFAYGVDVNSGPALIFMTLPNVFNHIALGRFWGSLFFLFLTFAAFSTVLAVFENIVCCVSEMTGWSRKKTCLICCAGIFLLSLPCLLGYNLWQNVRPIAGHDILDSEDFLVSNLMLPLGSLIFILFCTTRYGWGWEKFMREANEGTGLKVAKWMRPYMTYVLPVIVFVIFVIGLVGFFKT
;
A
#
# COMPACT_ATOMS: atom_id res chain seq x y z
N MET A 1 6.04 25.45 13.81
CA MET A 1 6.59 24.25 14.49
C MET A 1 7.86 23.84 13.76
N GLN A 2 8.95 23.61 14.47
CA GLN A 2 10.12 22.95 13.90
C GLN A 2 9.72 21.52 13.51
N ARG A 3 10.16 21.08 12.32
CA ARG A 3 9.91 19.71 11.83
C ARG A 3 10.70 18.72 12.67
N GLU A 4 10.05 17.68 13.16
CA GLU A 4 10.75 16.56 13.79
C GLU A 4 11.62 15.87 12.72
N HIS A 5 12.79 15.39 13.09
CA HIS A 5 13.67 14.59 12.23
C HIS A 5 13.69 13.16 12.71
N LEU A 6 13.89 12.22 11.79
CA LEU A 6 14.09 10.82 12.14
C LEU A 6 15.46 10.63 12.82
N GLY A 7 15.50 9.71 13.78
CA GLY A 7 16.72 9.47 14.57
C GLY A 7 17.80 8.73 13.80
N SER A 8 17.47 8.04 12.72
CA SER A 8 18.43 7.25 11.95
C SER A 8 18.00 7.05 10.49
N ARG A 9 18.98 6.81 9.60
CA ARG A 9 18.73 6.42 8.21
C ARG A 9 17.94 5.11 8.11
N LEU A 10 18.29 4.12 8.94
CA LEU A 10 17.55 2.86 8.99
C LEU A 10 16.09 3.10 9.39
N GLY A 11 15.83 4.02 10.34
CA GLY A 11 14.48 4.45 10.72
C GLY A 11 13.72 5.03 9.52
N PHE A 12 14.36 5.90 8.72
CA PHE A 12 13.76 6.43 7.49
C PHE A 12 13.42 5.32 6.49
N LEU A 13 14.36 4.41 6.19
CA LEU A 13 14.16 3.33 5.23
C LEU A 13 13.03 2.39 5.67
N LEU A 14 13.03 1.95 6.93
CA LEU A 14 12.01 1.05 7.45
C LEU A 14 10.64 1.73 7.59
N LEU A 15 10.60 3.02 7.90
CA LEU A 15 9.36 3.78 7.97
C LEU A 15 8.76 4.02 6.57
N SER A 16 9.58 4.45 5.60
CA SER A 16 9.14 4.63 4.22
C SER A 16 8.76 3.30 3.56
N ALA A 17 9.56 2.25 3.80
CA ALA A 17 9.22 0.90 3.37
C ALA A 17 7.94 0.40 4.07
N GLY A 18 7.74 0.68 5.36
CA GLY A 18 6.52 0.32 6.09
C GLY A 18 5.27 1.06 5.60
N CYS A 19 5.42 2.23 4.98
CA CYS A 19 4.33 2.89 4.27
C CYS A 19 3.97 2.17 2.96
N ALA A 20 4.98 1.75 2.22
CA ALA A 20 4.81 0.99 0.98
C ALA A 20 4.32 -0.44 1.27
N ILE A 21 5.00 -1.16 2.19
CA ILE A 21 4.70 -2.54 2.57
C ILE A 21 3.39 -2.59 3.38
N GLY A 22 2.32 -2.99 2.72
CA GLY A 22 0.99 -3.05 3.31
C GLY A 22 0.14 -4.16 2.70
N ILE A 23 -1.17 -4.00 2.75
CA ILE A 23 -2.11 -4.93 2.10
C ILE A 23 -1.89 -4.99 0.58
N GLY A 24 -1.27 -3.96 -0.01
CA GLY A 24 -0.85 -3.96 -1.41
C GLY A 24 0.08 -5.12 -1.76
N ASN A 25 1.04 -5.44 -0.88
CA ASN A 25 2.03 -6.50 -1.11
C ASN A 25 1.56 -7.88 -0.69
N VAL A 26 0.82 -7.94 0.43
CA VAL A 26 0.53 -9.23 1.08
C VAL A 26 -0.85 -9.77 0.72
N TRP A 27 -1.72 -8.93 0.18
CA TRP A 27 -3.08 -9.28 -0.23
C TRP A 27 -3.34 -8.98 -1.71
N LYS A 28 -3.27 -7.70 -2.13
CA LYS A 28 -3.62 -7.27 -3.49
C LYS A 28 -2.66 -7.85 -4.54
N PHE A 29 -1.37 -7.83 -4.29
CA PHE A 29 -0.37 -8.36 -5.24
C PHE A 29 -0.50 -9.87 -5.51
N PRO A 30 -0.60 -10.78 -4.50
CA PRO A 30 -0.84 -12.20 -4.76
C PRO A 30 -2.15 -12.45 -5.49
N TRP A 31 -3.23 -11.80 -5.09
CA TRP A 31 -4.52 -11.91 -5.77
C TRP A 31 -4.41 -11.49 -7.24
N MET A 32 -3.88 -10.31 -7.53
CA MET A 32 -3.70 -9.84 -8.91
C MET A 32 -2.76 -10.75 -9.71
N THR A 33 -1.71 -11.28 -9.08
CA THR A 33 -0.81 -12.25 -9.71
C THR A 33 -1.54 -13.51 -10.12
N GLY A 34 -2.42 -14.03 -9.25
CA GLY A 34 -3.29 -15.17 -9.58
C GLY A 34 -4.22 -14.86 -10.76
N GLN A 35 -4.93 -13.74 -10.69
CA GLN A 35 -5.90 -13.30 -11.70
C GLN A 35 -5.25 -13.01 -13.06
N TYR A 36 -4.06 -12.42 -13.08
CA TYR A 36 -3.37 -11.99 -14.30
C TYR A 36 -2.31 -12.97 -14.81
N GLY A 37 -2.36 -14.24 -14.39
CA GLY A 37 -1.62 -15.32 -15.02
C GLY A 37 -0.20 -15.57 -14.51
N GLY A 38 0.13 -15.11 -13.29
CA GLY A 38 1.37 -15.49 -12.61
C GLY A 38 2.59 -14.70 -13.04
N GLY A 39 3.70 -15.40 -13.37
CA GLY A 39 5.02 -14.81 -13.57
C GLY A 39 5.13 -13.71 -14.63
N ALA A 40 4.28 -13.71 -15.67
CA ALA A 40 4.26 -12.65 -16.67
C ALA A 40 3.79 -11.31 -16.07
N PHE A 41 2.73 -11.33 -15.23
CA PHE A 41 2.28 -10.17 -14.47
C PHE A 41 3.38 -9.66 -13.53
N VAL A 42 4.03 -10.57 -12.80
CA VAL A 42 5.13 -10.22 -11.88
C VAL A 42 6.25 -9.48 -12.61
N LEU A 43 6.65 -9.99 -13.78
CA LEU A 43 7.71 -9.37 -14.60
C LEU A 43 7.34 -7.94 -15.02
N ILE A 44 6.10 -7.72 -15.51
CA ILE A 44 5.62 -6.41 -15.94
C ILE A 44 5.49 -5.45 -14.73
N TYR A 45 5.00 -5.96 -13.60
CA TYR A 45 4.94 -5.20 -12.35
C TYR A 45 6.33 -4.72 -11.89
N LEU A 46 7.35 -5.58 -11.90
CA LEU A 46 8.72 -5.21 -11.57
C LEU A 46 9.29 -4.16 -12.53
N LEU A 47 8.98 -4.29 -13.83
CA LEU A 47 9.36 -3.29 -14.83
C LEU A 47 8.72 -1.93 -14.49
N PHE A 48 7.43 -1.88 -14.18
CA PHE A 48 6.75 -0.63 -13.81
C PHE A 48 7.24 -0.04 -12.50
N LEU A 49 7.56 -0.85 -11.50
CA LEU A 49 8.19 -0.36 -10.27
C LEU A 49 9.49 0.39 -10.56
N LEU A 50 10.33 -0.18 -11.44
CA LEU A 50 11.61 0.44 -11.78
C LEU A 50 11.42 1.69 -12.65
N VAL A 51 10.58 1.59 -13.69
CA VAL A 51 10.45 2.63 -14.72
C VAL A 51 9.55 3.77 -14.26
N LEU A 52 8.45 3.50 -13.56
CA LEU A 52 7.51 4.50 -13.07
C LEU A 52 7.68 4.78 -11.58
N GLY A 53 7.72 3.73 -10.76
CA GLY A 53 7.71 3.83 -9.31
C GLY A 53 8.91 4.60 -8.75
N VAL A 54 10.13 4.17 -9.05
CA VAL A 54 11.36 4.81 -8.54
C VAL A 54 11.47 6.29 -8.93
N PRO A 55 11.22 6.72 -10.19
CA PRO A 55 11.24 8.13 -10.55
C PRO A 55 10.22 8.96 -9.78
N VAL A 56 8.97 8.50 -9.69
CA VAL A 56 7.90 9.25 -8.98
C VAL A 56 8.19 9.32 -7.48
N LEU A 57 8.62 8.22 -6.88
CA LEU A 57 9.03 8.17 -5.47
C LEU A 57 10.18 9.15 -5.17
N THR A 58 11.17 9.24 -6.08
CA THR A 58 12.25 10.21 -5.96
C THR A 58 11.74 11.65 -5.99
N MET A 59 10.73 11.94 -6.82
CA MET A 59 10.10 13.27 -6.89
C MET A 59 9.35 13.60 -5.61
N GLU A 60 8.56 12.68 -5.08
CA GLU A 60 7.84 12.88 -3.81
C GLU A 60 8.81 13.14 -2.65
N PHE A 61 9.85 12.31 -2.53
CA PHE A 61 10.88 12.52 -1.51
C PHE A 61 11.59 13.89 -1.67
N ALA A 62 11.93 14.28 -2.91
CA ALA A 62 12.60 15.56 -3.17
C ALA A 62 11.73 16.76 -2.80
N MET A 63 10.44 16.72 -3.14
CA MET A 63 9.50 17.77 -2.78
C MET A 63 9.32 17.87 -1.27
N GLY A 64 9.16 16.75 -0.60
CA GLY A 64 9.03 16.68 0.86
C GLY A 64 10.28 17.23 1.55
N ARG A 65 11.49 16.80 1.13
CA ARG A 65 12.76 17.22 1.72
C ARG A 65 13.03 18.71 1.50
N ALA A 66 12.77 19.21 0.31
CA ALA A 66 12.97 20.62 -0.01
C ALA A 66 11.98 21.55 0.72
N ALA A 67 10.71 21.10 0.85
CA ALA A 67 9.68 21.92 1.47
C ALA A 67 9.72 21.89 3.00
N GLN A 68 10.14 20.78 3.62
CA GLN A 68 10.04 20.53 5.07
C GLN A 68 8.61 20.79 5.62
N LYS A 69 7.60 20.46 4.81
CA LYS A 69 6.18 20.66 5.08
C LYS A 69 5.38 19.43 4.72
N SER A 70 4.15 19.34 5.24
CA SER A 70 3.18 18.33 4.80
C SER A 70 2.81 18.54 3.32
N PRO A 71 2.28 17.50 2.64
CA PRO A 71 1.81 17.61 1.25
C PRO A 71 0.87 18.80 1.03
N LEU A 72 0.07 19.15 2.04
CA LEU A 72 -0.87 20.26 1.98
C LEU A 72 -0.18 21.63 1.73
N LYS A 73 0.96 21.90 2.39
CA LYS A 73 1.66 23.17 2.30
C LYS A 73 2.92 23.12 1.42
N MET A 74 3.35 21.96 1.00
CA MET A 74 4.56 21.70 0.25
C MET A 74 4.60 22.48 -1.08
N TYR A 75 3.52 22.49 -1.84
CA TYR A 75 3.44 23.19 -3.13
C TYR A 75 3.61 24.72 -2.98
N GLN A 76 2.94 25.29 -1.97
CA GLN A 76 3.04 26.72 -1.70
C GLN A 76 4.44 27.10 -1.22
N GLN A 77 5.11 26.23 -0.45
CA GLN A 77 6.48 26.44 0.01
C GLN A 77 7.48 26.44 -1.15
N LEU A 78 7.32 25.49 -2.11
CA LEU A 78 8.24 25.34 -3.25
C LEU A 78 7.97 26.34 -4.36
N LYS A 79 6.72 26.76 -4.56
CA LYS A 79 6.31 27.75 -5.57
C LYS A 79 5.18 28.63 -5.04
N PRO A 80 5.52 29.70 -4.27
CA PRO A 80 4.53 30.62 -3.72
C PRO A 80 3.65 31.27 -4.79
N GLY A 81 2.40 31.53 -4.47
CA GLY A 81 1.44 32.20 -5.37
C GLY A 81 0.95 31.34 -6.56
N SER A 82 1.36 30.09 -6.65
CA SER A 82 0.91 29.19 -7.73
C SER A 82 -0.41 28.49 -7.38
N LYS A 83 -1.15 28.07 -8.42
CA LYS A 83 -2.37 27.28 -8.25
C LYS A 83 -2.11 25.81 -7.88
N TRP A 84 -0.85 25.34 -7.86
CA TRP A 84 -0.52 23.95 -7.55
C TRP A 84 -0.90 23.54 -6.11
N GLY A 85 -1.06 24.51 -5.21
CA GLY A 85 -1.44 24.25 -3.81
C GLY A 85 -2.75 23.48 -3.64
N TRP A 86 -3.68 23.52 -4.63
CA TRP A 86 -4.93 22.74 -4.55
C TRP A 86 -4.68 21.24 -4.48
N HIS A 87 -3.62 20.75 -5.13
CA HIS A 87 -3.27 19.34 -5.11
C HIS A 87 -2.91 18.83 -3.70
N GLY A 88 -2.42 19.70 -2.82
CA GLY A 88 -2.19 19.34 -1.43
C GLY A 88 -3.48 18.92 -0.70
N TYR A 89 -4.61 19.55 -1.01
CA TYR A 89 -5.91 19.12 -0.47
C TYR A 89 -6.38 17.81 -1.08
N VAL A 90 -6.11 17.57 -2.36
CA VAL A 90 -6.39 16.27 -3.00
C VAL A 90 -5.55 15.16 -2.39
N CYS A 91 -4.27 15.42 -2.08
CA CYS A 91 -3.43 14.47 -1.34
C CYS A 91 -4.03 14.11 0.03
N LEU A 92 -4.47 15.12 0.80
CA LEU A 92 -5.11 14.86 2.10
C LEU A 92 -6.40 14.04 1.94
N LEU A 93 -7.26 14.42 0.99
CA LEU A 93 -8.50 13.68 0.69
C LEU A 93 -8.18 12.23 0.28
N GLY A 94 -7.18 12.01 -0.56
CA GLY A 94 -6.75 10.67 -0.99
C GLY A 94 -6.30 9.80 0.18
N ASN A 95 -5.55 10.37 1.13
CA ASN A 95 -5.15 9.65 2.34
C ASN A 95 -6.36 9.31 3.24
N ILE A 96 -7.35 10.21 3.33
CA ILE A 96 -8.58 9.96 4.11
C ILE A 96 -9.39 8.84 3.45
N VAL A 97 -9.67 8.93 2.14
CA VAL A 97 -10.43 7.90 1.40
C VAL A 97 -9.71 6.55 1.45
N LEU A 98 -8.38 6.53 1.31
CA LEU A 98 -7.59 5.31 1.49
C LEU A 98 -7.85 4.68 2.85
N MET A 99 -7.85 5.48 3.93
CA MET A 99 -8.05 4.94 5.27
C MET A 99 -9.48 4.50 5.54
N MET A 100 -10.47 4.98 4.80
CA MET A 100 -11.88 4.57 4.97
C MET A 100 -12.05 3.05 4.74
N PHE A 101 -11.47 2.49 3.68
CA PHE A 101 -11.54 1.05 3.43
C PHE A 101 -10.35 0.28 4.04
N TYR A 102 -9.17 0.88 4.07
CA TYR A 102 -7.96 0.21 4.51
C TYR A 102 -8.02 -0.20 5.99
N THR A 103 -8.58 0.65 6.85
CA THR A 103 -8.76 0.33 8.29
C THR A 103 -9.75 -0.81 8.51
N THR A 104 -10.78 -0.92 7.67
CA THR A 104 -11.74 -2.04 7.68
C THR A 104 -11.03 -3.34 7.36
N VAL A 105 -10.25 -3.38 6.27
CA VAL A 105 -9.47 -4.57 5.87
C VAL A 105 -8.41 -4.92 6.90
N ALA A 106 -7.72 -3.93 7.47
CA ALA A 106 -6.76 -4.16 8.57
C ALA A 106 -7.44 -4.76 9.81
N GLY A 107 -8.68 -4.34 10.09
CA GLY A 107 -9.54 -4.95 11.11
C GLY A 107 -9.84 -6.42 10.83
N TRP A 108 -10.14 -6.80 9.57
CA TRP A 108 -10.33 -8.21 9.18
C TRP A 108 -9.08 -9.04 9.41
N MET A 109 -7.90 -8.53 9.06
CA MET A 109 -6.63 -9.24 9.28
C MET A 109 -6.36 -9.47 10.77
N LEU A 110 -6.60 -8.47 11.61
CA LEU A 110 -6.50 -8.59 13.07
C LEU A 110 -7.51 -9.60 13.63
N GLN A 111 -8.75 -9.58 13.15
CA GLN A 111 -9.78 -10.54 13.56
C GLN A 111 -9.37 -11.96 13.17
N TYR A 112 -8.90 -12.18 11.94
CA TYR A 112 -8.45 -13.49 11.48
C TYR A 112 -7.23 -13.99 12.26
N PHE A 113 -6.32 -13.11 12.66
CA PHE A 113 -5.25 -13.48 13.59
C PHE A 113 -5.81 -14.02 14.91
N VAL A 114 -6.75 -13.30 15.53
CA VAL A 114 -7.36 -13.71 16.81
C VAL A 114 -8.18 -15.00 16.64
N ASP A 115 -9.04 -15.08 15.62
CA ASP A 115 -9.90 -16.24 15.38
C ASP A 115 -9.07 -17.50 15.04
N THR A 116 -7.96 -17.37 14.27
CA THR A 116 -7.03 -18.47 13.97
C THR A 116 -6.29 -18.91 15.23
N ALA A 117 -5.78 -17.96 16.01
CA ALA A 117 -5.10 -18.26 17.27
C ALA A 117 -6.04 -18.90 18.32
N ALA A 118 -7.31 -18.56 18.30
CA ALA A 118 -8.35 -19.21 19.10
C ALA A 118 -8.75 -20.60 18.60
N GLY A 119 -8.39 -20.97 17.35
CA GLY A 119 -8.72 -22.26 16.74
C GLY A 119 -10.10 -22.31 16.11
N VAL A 120 -10.71 -21.17 15.78
CA VAL A 120 -12.09 -21.09 15.20
C VAL A 120 -12.20 -21.84 13.87
N PHE A 121 -11.13 -21.92 13.09
CA PHE A 121 -11.11 -22.56 11.78
C PHE A 121 -10.72 -24.04 11.81
N VAL A 122 -10.30 -24.58 12.95
CA VAL A 122 -9.80 -25.96 13.06
C VAL A 122 -10.91 -26.96 12.74
N GLY A 123 -10.62 -27.85 11.79
CA GLY A 123 -11.54 -28.92 11.37
C GLY A 123 -12.71 -28.48 10.50
N LEU A 124 -12.77 -27.20 10.10
CA LEU A 124 -13.76 -26.74 9.12
C LEU A 124 -13.33 -27.13 7.71
N ASP A 125 -14.29 -27.52 6.90
CA ASP A 125 -14.13 -27.65 5.45
C ASP A 125 -14.23 -26.28 4.76
N THR A 126 -14.07 -26.26 3.43
CA THR A 126 -14.14 -25.04 2.62
C THR A 126 -15.46 -24.28 2.84
N ALA A 127 -16.59 -24.99 2.85
CA ALA A 127 -17.91 -24.39 3.06
C ALA A 127 -18.07 -23.80 4.47
N GLY A 128 -17.51 -24.48 5.49
CA GLY A 128 -17.48 -23.97 6.85
C GLY A 128 -16.64 -22.69 6.99
N ILE A 129 -15.52 -22.59 6.29
CA ILE A 129 -14.67 -21.38 6.28
C ILE A 129 -15.39 -20.23 5.55
N GLU A 130 -16.02 -20.49 4.39
CA GLU A 130 -16.84 -19.51 3.68
C GLU A 130 -17.97 -18.98 4.56
N THR A 131 -18.67 -19.88 5.29
CA THR A 131 -19.70 -19.50 6.25
C THR A 131 -19.14 -18.59 7.35
N LYS A 132 -17.96 -18.92 7.92
CA LYS A 132 -17.31 -18.07 8.94
C LYS A 132 -16.91 -16.68 8.40
N PHE A 133 -16.45 -16.60 7.15
CA PHE A 133 -16.19 -15.31 6.51
C PHE A 133 -17.49 -14.51 6.32
N GLY A 134 -18.56 -15.16 5.84
CA GLY A 134 -19.88 -14.52 5.74
C GLY A 134 -20.43 -14.05 7.09
N GLU A 135 -20.32 -14.87 8.16
CA GLU A 135 -20.70 -14.50 9.53
C GLU A 135 -19.91 -13.27 10.04
N MET A 136 -18.61 -13.19 9.71
CA MET A 136 -17.79 -12.04 10.04
C MET A 136 -18.31 -10.77 9.36
N LEU A 137 -18.56 -10.83 8.05
CA LEU A 137 -19.05 -9.69 7.27
C LEU A 137 -20.47 -9.26 7.69
N ALA A 138 -21.31 -10.21 8.10
CA ALA A 138 -22.66 -9.96 8.58
C ALA A 138 -22.73 -9.37 10.00
N ASN A 139 -21.61 -9.31 10.72
CA ASN A 139 -21.57 -8.79 12.10
C ASN A 139 -20.93 -7.38 12.19
N PRO A 140 -21.69 -6.30 12.02
CA PRO A 140 -21.15 -4.94 12.02
C PRO A 140 -20.48 -4.56 13.35
N ALA A 141 -20.98 -5.04 14.48
CA ALA A 141 -20.42 -4.72 15.78
C ALA A 141 -19.03 -5.32 15.98
N LYS A 142 -18.82 -6.58 15.60
CA LYS A 142 -17.52 -7.24 15.68
C LYS A 142 -16.52 -6.63 14.69
N MET A 143 -16.96 -6.34 13.47
CA MET A 143 -16.14 -5.62 12.48
C MET A 143 -15.72 -4.24 12.99
N ALA A 144 -16.66 -3.45 13.55
CA ALA A 144 -16.39 -2.13 14.10
C ALA A 144 -15.43 -2.19 15.30
N LEU A 145 -15.51 -3.23 16.12
CA LEU A 145 -14.58 -3.44 17.23
C LEU A 145 -13.13 -3.59 16.74
N TYR A 146 -12.88 -4.53 15.80
CA TYR A 146 -11.52 -4.77 15.30
C TYR A 146 -10.98 -3.60 14.48
N MET A 147 -11.80 -2.97 13.63
CA MET A 147 -11.45 -1.72 12.95
C MET A 147 -11.14 -0.62 13.96
N GLY A 148 -11.97 -0.47 15.01
CA GLY A 148 -11.78 0.49 16.08
C GLY A 148 -10.47 0.28 16.84
N VAL A 149 -10.10 -0.97 17.13
CA VAL A 149 -8.79 -1.30 17.74
C VAL A 149 -7.65 -0.82 16.86
N VAL A 150 -7.68 -1.10 15.56
CA VAL A 150 -6.67 -0.64 14.59
C VAL A 150 -6.56 0.89 14.61
N VAL A 151 -7.69 1.60 14.52
CA VAL A 151 -7.73 3.07 14.48
C VAL A 151 -7.21 3.66 15.79
N VAL A 152 -7.71 3.21 16.93
CA VAL A 152 -7.35 3.75 18.26
C VAL A 152 -5.87 3.47 18.57
N VAL A 153 -5.40 2.25 18.35
CA VAL A 153 -3.99 1.91 18.59
C VAL A 153 -3.09 2.71 17.65
N GLY A 154 -3.47 2.84 16.37
CA GLY A 154 -2.72 3.62 15.39
C GLY A 154 -2.56 5.08 15.82
N PHE A 155 -3.64 5.79 16.10
CA PHE A 155 -3.55 7.19 16.55
C PHE A 155 -2.89 7.34 17.92
N SER A 156 -3.01 6.35 18.80
CA SER A 156 -2.28 6.34 20.08
C SER A 156 -0.77 6.32 19.87
N VAL A 157 -0.27 5.46 18.98
CA VAL A 157 1.15 5.41 18.59
C VAL A 157 1.60 6.74 17.98
N ILE A 158 0.82 7.30 17.04
CA ILE A 158 1.13 8.58 16.39
C ILE A 158 1.17 9.73 17.41
N SER A 159 0.32 9.72 18.42
CA SER A 159 0.28 10.76 19.46
C SER A 159 1.56 10.88 20.29
N LEU A 160 2.37 9.80 20.35
CA LEU A 160 3.66 9.77 21.06
C LEU A 160 4.78 10.52 20.33
N GLY A 161 4.55 10.98 19.09
CA GLY A 161 5.52 11.68 18.25
C GLY A 161 6.22 10.79 17.22
N VAL A 162 7.05 11.41 16.37
CA VAL A 162 7.68 10.69 15.24
C VAL A 162 8.73 9.70 15.74
N GLN A 163 9.68 10.11 16.57
CA GLN A 163 10.78 9.24 17.00
C GLN A 163 10.35 8.19 18.02
N LYS A 164 9.60 8.60 19.06
CA LYS A 164 9.23 7.71 20.18
C LYS A 164 8.07 6.77 19.84
N GLY A 165 7.14 7.23 19.02
CA GLY A 165 5.97 6.49 18.58
C GLY A 165 6.21 5.82 17.24
N LEU A 166 6.07 6.59 16.17
CA LEU A 166 6.05 6.10 14.79
C LEU A 166 7.32 5.32 14.41
N GLU A 167 8.52 5.93 14.50
CA GLU A 167 9.78 5.30 14.09
C GLU A 167 10.08 4.05 14.92
N ARG A 168 9.93 4.14 16.23
CA ARG A 168 10.27 3.03 17.14
C ARG A 168 9.35 1.82 16.92
N VAL A 169 8.05 2.05 16.86
CA VAL A 169 7.05 0.97 16.67
C VAL A 169 7.19 0.36 15.28
N THR A 170 7.25 1.17 14.22
CA THR A 170 7.40 0.68 12.85
C THR A 170 8.70 -0.11 12.68
N LYS A 171 9.81 0.35 13.25
CA LYS A 171 11.10 -0.36 13.16
C LYS A 171 11.01 -1.79 13.72
N TRP A 172 10.47 -1.97 14.92
CA TRP A 172 10.33 -3.30 15.53
C TRP A 172 9.34 -4.16 14.77
N MET A 173 8.22 -3.58 14.35
CA MET A 173 7.18 -4.26 13.60
C MET A 173 7.69 -4.73 12.23
N MET A 174 8.46 -3.89 11.51
CA MET A 174 9.05 -4.25 10.23
C MET A 174 10.12 -5.35 10.35
N MET A 175 10.93 -5.33 11.41
CA MET A 175 11.88 -6.42 11.67
C MET A 175 11.16 -7.75 11.95
N ALA A 176 10.10 -7.71 12.77
CA ALA A 176 9.28 -8.89 13.05
C ALA A 176 8.57 -9.40 11.77
N LEU A 177 8.03 -8.48 10.96
CA LEU A 177 7.40 -8.78 9.68
C LEU A 177 8.36 -9.51 8.73
N ILE A 178 9.57 -8.98 8.54
CA ILE A 178 10.59 -9.59 7.66
C ILE A 178 10.97 -10.99 8.17
N LEU A 179 11.15 -11.16 9.49
CA LEU A 179 11.46 -12.46 10.08
C LEU A 179 10.31 -13.47 9.85
N LEU A 180 9.07 -13.08 10.15
CA LEU A 180 7.88 -13.91 9.94
C LEU A 180 7.74 -14.33 8.49
N MET A 181 7.93 -13.38 7.58
CA MET A 181 7.85 -13.61 6.14
C MET A 181 8.85 -14.67 5.67
N TRP A 182 10.11 -14.59 6.09
CA TRP A 182 11.12 -15.58 5.72
C TRP A 182 10.82 -16.96 6.28
N VAL A 183 10.38 -17.04 7.53
CA VAL A 183 9.98 -18.31 8.16
C VAL A 183 8.82 -18.95 7.41
N LEU A 184 7.77 -18.15 7.08
CA LEU A 184 6.61 -18.64 6.34
C LEU A 184 6.93 -19.03 4.90
N ALA A 185 7.75 -18.24 4.19
CA ALA A 185 8.17 -18.54 2.82
C ALA A 185 8.99 -19.84 2.77
N PHE A 186 9.95 -20.00 3.68
CA PHE A 186 10.73 -21.23 3.77
C PHE A 186 9.85 -22.44 4.05
N HIS A 187 8.93 -22.34 5.03
CA HIS A 187 7.98 -23.41 5.31
C HIS A 187 7.12 -23.75 4.08
N SER A 188 6.54 -22.74 3.39
CA SER A 188 5.68 -22.98 2.24
C SER A 188 6.41 -23.64 1.07
N MET A 189 7.67 -23.29 0.83
CA MET A 189 8.50 -23.92 -0.21
C MET A 189 8.84 -25.41 0.09
N THR A 190 8.77 -25.85 1.34
CA THR A 190 9.01 -27.26 1.72
C THR A 190 7.77 -28.15 1.55
N LEU A 191 6.60 -27.58 1.23
CA LEU A 191 5.36 -28.33 1.05
C LEU A 191 5.41 -29.22 -0.20
N SER A 192 4.96 -30.47 -0.06
CA SER A 192 4.88 -31.42 -1.16
C SER A 192 3.91 -30.91 -2.24
N GLY A 193 4.35 -30.83 -3.49
CA GLY A 193 3.56 -30.32 -4.61
C GLY A 193 3.65 -28.79 -4.84
N GLY A 194 4.32 -28.05 -3.97
CA GLY A 194 4.50 -26.59 -4.07
C GLY A 194 5.32 -26.12 -5.28
N SER A 195 6.11 -27.03 -5.91
CA SER A 195 6.93 -26.70 -7.07
C SER A 195 6.13 -26.18 -8.28
N ARG A 196 4.90 -26.66 -8.48
CA ARG A 196 3.99 -26.15 -9.53
C ARG A 196 3.59 -24.70 -9.26
N GLY A 197 3.33 -24.35 -7.99
CA GLY A 197 3.03 -22.99 -7.57
C GLY A 197 4.21 -22.05 -7.77
N LEU A 198 5.44 -22.51 -7.49
CA LEU A 198 6.67 -21.75 -7.79
C LEU A 198 6.83 -21.52 -9.30
N SER A 199 6.59 -22.53 -10.13
CA SER A 199 6.66 -22.41 -11.60
C SER A 199 5.61 -21.41 -12.11
N PHE A 200 4.36 -21.50 -11.64
CA PHE A 200 3.31 -20.55 -11.98
C PHE A 200 3.69 -19.11 -11.63
N TYR A 201 4.28 -18.92 -10.47
CA TYR A 201 4.59 -17.61 -9.91
C TYR A 201 5.83 -16.96 -10.51
N LEU A 202 6.89 -17.76 -10.73
CA LEU A 202 8.21 -17.23 -11.11
C LEU A 202 8.51 -17.32 -12.61
N ILE A 203 7.88 -18.27 -13.34
CA ILE A 203 8.14 -18.45 -14.76
C ILE A 203 7.11 -17.65 -15.57
N PRO A 204 7.54 -16.63 -16.36
CA PRO A 204 6.64 -15.86 -17.20
C PRO A 204 5.96 -16.72 -18.28
N ASP A 205 4.63 -16.73 -18.29
CA ASP A 205 3.82 -17.38 -19.33
C ASP A 205 3.09 -16.31 -20.15
N PHE A 206 3.71 -15.90 -21.26
CA PHE A 206 3.15 -14.90 -22.17
C PHE A 206 1.96 -15.41 -22.97
N ARG A 207 1.79 -16.73 -23.12
CA ARG A 207 0.62 -17.31 -23.78
C ARG A 207 -0.61 -17.11 -22.91
N ARG A 208 -0.53 -17.47 -21.64
CA ARG A 208 -1.60 -17.21 -20.65
C ARG A 208 -1.92 -15.72 -20.53
N MET A 209 -0.89 -14.87 -20.55
CA MET A 209 -1.08 -13.42 -20.57
C MET A 209 -1.90 -12.94 -21.79
N ALA A 210 -1.66 -13.52 -22.99
CA ALA A 210 -2.41 -13.19 -24.19
C ALA A 210 -3.87 -13.66 -24.11
N GLU A 211 -4.14 -14.82 -23.51
CA GLU A 211 -5.49 -15.35 -23.27
C GLU A 211 -6.32 -14.47 -22.31
N ILE A 212 -5.69 -13.92 -21.25
CA ILE A 212 -6.32 -12.99 -20.30
C ILE A 212 -6.53 -11.59 -20.93
N GLY A 213 -5.72 -11.24 -21.89
CA GLY A 213 -5.68 -9.94 -22.53
C GLY A 213 -4.52 -9.08 -22.03
N VAL A 214 -3.55 -8.85 -22.93
CA VAL A 214 -2.30 -8.11 -22.65
C VAL A 214 -2.59 -6.73 -22.01
N GLY A 215 -3.61 -6.00 -22.50
CA GLY A 215 -4.00 -4.70 -21.98
C GLY A 215 -4.40 -4.75 -20.51
N ASN A 216 -5.20 -5.73 -20.11
CA ASN A 216 -5.67 -5.90 -18.73
C ASN A 216 -4.49 -6.19 -17.78
N VAL A 217 -3.58 -7.08 -18.20
CA VAL A 217 -2.38 -7.43 -17.42
C VAL A 217 -1.47 -6.21 -17.23
N VAL A 218 -1.23 -5.45 -18.30
CA VAL A 218 -0.38 -4.23 -18.26
C VAL A 218 -0.98 -3.17 -17.34
N VAL A 219 -2.28 -2.88 -17.47
CA VAL A 219 -2.98 -1.91 -16.60
C VAL A 219 -2.98 -2.37 -15.15
N GLY A 220 -3.30 -3.64 -14.90
CA GLY A 220 -3.27 -4.21 -13.55
C GLY A 220 -1.88 -4.10 -12.92
N ALA A 221 -0.83 -4.45 -13.64
CA ALA A 221 0.55 -4.38 -13.15
C ALA A 221 1.00 -2.95 -12.83
N MET A 222 0.59 -1.97 -13.65
CA MET A 222 0.91 -0.57 -13.38
C MET A 222 0.13 -0.03 -12.18
N ASN A 223 -1.19 -0.28 -12.11
CA ASN A 223 -1.99 0.13 -10.96
C ASN A 223 -1.42 -0.45 -9.66
N GLN A 224 -1.00 -1.71 -9.69
CA GLN A 224 -0.33 -2.34 -8.56
C GLN A 224 0.99 -1.65 -8.19
N ALA A 225 1.79 -1.23 -9.18
CA ALA A 225 3.06 -0.53 -8.93
C ALA A 225 2.86 0.85 -8.25
N PHE A 226 1.81 1.59 -8.61
CA PHE A 226 1.46 2.84 -7.93
C PHE A 226 0.88 2.60 -6.53
N PHE A 227 0.00 1.61 -6.42
CA PHE A 227 -0.65 1.29 -5.16
C PHE A 227 0.36 0.82 -4.10
N THR A 228 1.26 -0.12 -4.45
CA THR A 228 2.23 -0.69 -3.51
C THR A 228 3.16 0.37 -2.93
N LEU A 229 3.62 1.33 -3.73
CA LEU A 229 4.49 2.43 -3.28
C LEU A 229 3.71 3.63 -2.71
N SER A 230 2.38 3.58 -2.64
CA SER A 230 1.50 4.67 -2.16
C SER A 230 1.80 6.02 -2.82
N LEU A 231 2.07 6.02 -4.15
CA LEU A 231 2.47 7.20 -4.92
C LEU A 231 1.25 8.06 -5.31
N GLY A 232 1.46 9.35 -5.46
CA GLY A 232 0.45 10.28 -5.97
C GLY A 232 -0.39 11.00 -4.91
N ILE A 233 -0.47 10.48 -3.69
CA ILE A 233 -1.20 11.10 -2.58
C ILE A 233 -0.29 11.77 -1.55
N GLY A 234 1.00 11.91 -1.86
CA GLY A 234 1.96 12.60 -1.01
C GLY A 234 2.32 11.84 0.28
N ALA A 235 1.95 10.56 0.39
CA ALA A 235 2.30 9.75 1.56
C ALA A 235 3.83 9.64 1.69
N MET A 236 4.55 9.49 0.59
CA MET A 236 6.01 9.45 0.58
C MET A 236 6.66 10.82 0.76
N ALA A 237 5.99 11.90 0.34
CA ALA A 237 6.50 13.26 0.55
C ALA A 237 6.62 13.63 2.03
N ILE A 238 5.73 13.11 2.91
CA ILE A 238 5.84 13.36 4.34
C ILE A 238 7.14 12.78 4.91
N PHE A 239 7.54 11.57 4.48
CA PHE A 239 8.80 10.94 4.91
C PHE A 239 10.01 11.65 4.31
N GLY A 240 9.91 12.11 3.06
CA GLY A 240 10.90 13.00 2.47
C GLY A 240 11.16 14.24 3.33
N SER A 241 10.13 14.78 4.00
CA SER A 241 10.28 15.94 4.88
C SER A 241 11.02 15.66 6.21
N TYR A 242 11.24 14.40 6.54
CA TYR A 242 11.95 13.99 7.76
C TYR A 242 13.40 13.56 7.50
N ILE A 243 13.82 13.39 6.23
CA ILE A 243 15.17 12.96 5.86
C ILE A 243 16.13 14.14 5.75
N GLY A 244 17.38 13.93 6.19
CA GLY A 244 18.48 14.85 6.01
C GLY A 244 19.03 14.87 4.58
N LYS A 245 20.10 15.65 4.37
CA LYS A 245 20.72 15.88 3.06
C LYS A 245 21.98 15.03 2.81
N ASP A 246 22.27 14.07 3.67
CA ASP A 246 23.47 13.25 3.61
C ASP A 246 23.46 12.26 2.43
N HIS A 247 22.27 11.91 1.94
CA HIS A 247 22.06 10.90 0.90
C HIS A 247 21.23 11.43 -0.27
N ALA A 248 21.64 11.04 -1.49
CA ALA A 248 20.90 11.30 -2.71
C ALA A 248 19.60 10.48 -2.74
N LEU A 249 18.48 11.12 -3.11
CA LEU A 249 17.14 10.56 -2.92
C LEU A 249 16.82 9.42 -3.87
N MET A 250 17.39 9.38 -5.07
CA MET A 250 17.17 8.26 -5.99
C MET A 250 17.69 6.93 -5.39
N GLY A 251 18.82 6.97 -4.68
CA GLY A 251 19.33 5.79 -3.98
C GLY A 251 18.40 5.33 -2.85
N GLU A 252 17.80 6.26 -2.13
CA GLU A 252 16.83 5.94 -1.08
C GLU A 252 15.53 5.40 -1.68
N ALA A 253 15.04 5.98 -2.78
CA ALA A 253 13.87 5.48 -3.50
C ALA A 253 14.06 4.04 -4.00
N VAL A 254 15.22 3.73 -4.58
CA VAL A 254 15.56 2.35 -5.00
C VAL A 254 15.57 1.39 -3.82
N ARG A 255 16.15 1.77 -2.67
CA ARG A 255 16.17 0.91 -1.48
C ARG A 255 14.78 0.64 -0.89
N VAL A 256 13.94 1.67 -0.83
CA VAL A 256 12.54 1.51 -0.39
C VAL A 256 11.80 0.59 -1.35
N SER A 257 11.92 0.81 -2.67
CA SER A 257 11.29 -0.04 -3.68
C SER A 257 11.79 -1.49 -3.64
N LEU A 258 13.09 -1.72 -3.36
CA LEU A 258 13.64 -3.08 -3.20
C LEU A 258 13.07 -3.79 -1.96
N LEU A 259 12.93 -3.09 -0.83
CA LEU A 259 12.32 -3.66 0.37
C LEU A 259 10.85 -4.00 0.14
N ASP A 260 10.11 -3.09 -0.51
CA ASP A 260 8.73 -3.30 -0.91
C ASP A 260 8.57 -4.52 -1.82
N THR A 261 9.38 -4.58 -2.88
CA THR A 261 9.41 -5.69 -3.84
C THR A 261 9.75 -7.02 -3.15
N MET A 262 10.72 -7.03 -2.25
CA MET A 262 11.09 -8.23 -1.51
C MET A 262 9.88 -8.79 -0.74
N VAL A 263 9.12 -7.95 -0.06
CA VAL A 263 7.92 -8.40 0.67
C VAL A 263 6.84 -8.88 -0.28
N ALA A 264 6.58 -8.16 -1.39
CA ALA A 264 5.62 -8.60 -2.39
C ALA A 264 5.98 -9.96 -2.98
N LEU A 265 7.25 -10.15 -3.37
CA LEU A 265 7.73 -11.42 -3.91
C LEU A 265 7.66 -12.56 -2.90
N CYS A 266 8.04 -12.30 -1.64
CA CYS A 266 7.97 -13.34 -0.61
C CYS A 266 6.52 -13.70 -0.23
N SER A 267 5.57 -12.77 -0.28
CA SER A 267 4.15 -13.11 -0.07
C SER A 267 3.63 -14.07 -1.14
N GLY A 268 4.06 -13.91 -2.40
CA GLY A 268 3.81 -14.89 -3.46
C GLY A 268 4.46 -16.26 -3.20
N LEU A 269 5.71 -16.27 -2.67
CA LEU A 269 6.39 -17.51 -2.27
C LEU A 269 5.70 -18.21 -1.08
N ILE A 270 4.97 -17.49 -0.25
CA ILE A 270 4.15 -18.06 0.82
C ILE A 270 2.86 -18.67 0.25
N ILE A 271 2.16 -17.92 -0.59
CA ILE A 271 0.78 -18.21 -0.99
C ILE A 271 0.73 -19.25 -2.12
N PHE A 272 1.45 -19.05 -3.23
CA PHE A 272 1.31 -19.91 -4.41
C PHE A 272 1.74 -21.36 -4.18
N PRO A 273 2.91 -21.66 -3.55
CA PRO A 273 3.25 -23.05 -3.27
C PRO A 273 2.21 -23.72 -2.36
N ALA A 274 1.66 -23.03 -1.38
CA ALA A 274 0.65 -23.55 -0.49
C ALA A 274 -0.67 -23.83 -1.23
N CYS A 275 -1.16 -22.92 -2.06
CA CYS A 275 -2.37 -23.11 -2.85
C CYS A 275 -2.24 -24.32 -3.80
N PHE A 276 -1.15 -24.44 -4.53
CA PHE A 276 -0.92 -25.54 -5.47
C PHE A 276 -0.68 -26.88 -4.77
N ALA A 277 -0.04 -26.90 -3.60
CA ALA A 277 0.14 -28.12 -2.82
C ALA A 277 -1.19 -28.74 -2.36
N TYR A 278 -2.17 -27.88 -2.08
CA TYR A 278 -3.49 -28.32 -1.58
C TYR A 278 -4.63 -28.20 -2.61
N GLY A 279 -4.30 -27.93 -3.88
CA GLY A 279 -5.28 -27.91 -4.98
C GLY A 279 -6.29 -26.75 -4.87
N VAL A 280 -5.92 -25.65 -4.28
CA VAL A 280 -6.80 -24.50 -4.07
C VAL A 280 -6.66 -23.50 -5.22
N ASP A 281 -7.79 -22.95 -5.69
CA ASP A 281 -7.81 -22.00 -6.79
C ASP A 281 -7.17 -20.65 -6.41
N VAL A 282 -6.21 -20.22 -7.21
CA VAL A 282 -5.51 -18.94 -7.05
C VAL A 282 -6.29 -17.75 -7.63
N ASN A 283 -7.37 -17.99 -8.36
CA ASN A 283 -8.20 -16.95 -8.97
C ASN A 283 -9.35 -16.45 -8.05
N SER A 284 -9.33 -16.83 -6.77
CA SER A 284 -10.41 -16.51 -5.82
C SER A 284 -10.54 -15.01 -5.47
N GLY A 285 -9.81 -14.13 -6.15
CA GLY A 285 -9.90 -12.69 -5.96
C GLY A 285 -9.53 -12.22 -4.54
N PRO A 286 -10.18 -11.17 -4.02
CA PRO A 286 -9.93 -10.68 -2.66
C PRO A 286 -10.18 -11.72 -1.56
N ALA A 287 -11.04 -12.72 -1.82
CA ALA A 287 -11.35 -13.80 -0.89
C ALA A 287 -10.20 -14.81 -0.70
N LEU A 288 -9.19 -14.82 -1.61
CA LEU A 288 -8.06 -15.76 -1.59
C LEU A 288 -7.43 -15.92 -0.19
N ILE A 289 -7.18 -14.84 0.49
CA ILE A 289 -6.52 -14.88 1.81
C ILE A 289 -7.48 -15.34 2.90
N PHE A 290 -8.72 -14.87 2.88
CA PHE A 290 -9.68 -15.07 3.97
C PHE A 290 -10.46 -16.38 3.89
N MET A 291 -10.63 -16.92 2.69
CA MET A 291 -11.37 -18.18 2.48
C MET A 291 -10.44 -19.35 2.16
N THR A 292 -9.45 -19.11 1.31
CA THR A 292 -8.57 -20.14 0.79
C THR A 292 -7.48 -20.56 1.77
N LEU A 293 -6.75 -19.60 2.37
CA LEU A 293 -5.60 -19.92 3.21
C LEU A 293 -5.97 -20.57 4.56
N PRO A 294 -7.08 -20.23 5.26
CA PRO A 294 -7.50 -21.01 6.41
C PRO A 294 -7.75 -22.48 6.09
N ASN A 295 -8.28 -22.76 4.88
CA ASN A 295 -8.46 -24.15 4.42
C ASN A 295 -7.10 -24.84 4.23
N VAL A 296 -6.12 -24.17 3.60
CA VAL A 296 -4.75 -24.68 3.48
C VAL A 296 -4.17 -25.01 4.86
N PHE A 297 -4.31 -24.11 5.84
CA PHE A 297 -3.78 -24.34 7.20
C PHE A 297 -4.46 -25.52 7.90
N ASN A 298 -5.70 -25.85 7.62
CA ASN A 298 -6.35 -27.04 8.18
C ASN A 298 -5.74 -28.37 7.71
N HIS A 299 -5.03 -28.38 6.59
CA HIS A 299 -4.40 -29.58 6.03
C HIS A 299 -2.90 -29.69 6.38
N ILE A 300 -2.33 -28.70 7.06
CA ILE A 300 -0.91 -28.67 7.43
C ILE A 300 -0.71 -29.08 8.89
N ALA A 301 0.34 -29.83 9.18
CA ALA A 301 0.74 -30.11 10.56
C ALA A 301 1.01 -28.79 11.30
N LEU A 302 0.47 -28.63 12.51
CA LEU A 302 0.51 -27.36 13.27
C LEU A 302 -0.13 -26.17 12.54
N GLY A 303 -1.13 -26.41 11.69
CA GLY A 303 -1.73 -25.37 10.85
C GLY A 303 -2.31 -24.17 11.62
N ARG A 304 -2.84 -24.41 12.84
CA ARG A 304 -3.24 -23.32 13.76
C ARG A 304 -2.07 -22.39 14.08
N PHE A 305 -0.88 -22.93 14.34
CA PHE A 305 0.31 -22.14 14.61
C PHE A 305 0.77 -21.35 13.38
N TRP A 306 0.91 -22.03 12.23
CA TRP A 306 1.33 -21.40 10.97
C TRP A 306 0.33 -20.37 10.48
N GLY A 307 -0.96 -20.67 10.58
CA GLY A 307 -2.02 -19.71 10.23
C GLY A 307 -2.02 -18.48 11.11
N SER A 308 -1.79 -18.65 12.44
CA SER A 308 -1.67 -17.52 13.37
C SER A 308 -0.48 -16.63 13.02
N LEU A 309 0.69 -17.21 12.71
CA LEU A 309 1.85 -16.46 12.29
C LEU A 309 1.61 -15.73 10.97
N PHE A 310 0.90 -16.36 10.03
CA PHE A 310 0.55 -15.75 8.76
C PHE A 310 -0.37 -14.52 8.94
N PHE A 311 -1.46 -14.65 9.68
CA PHE A 311 -2.37 -13.53 9.92
C PHE A 311 -1.74 -12.45 10.81
N LEU A 312 -0.81 -12.79 11.69
CA LEU A 312 0.01 -11.81 12.42
C LEU A 312 0.92 -11.02 11.45
N PHE A 313 1.55 -11.71 10.50
CA PHE A 313 2.34 -11.09 9.43
C PHE A 313 1.49 -10.11 8.61
N LEU A 314 0.29 -10.53 8.19
CA LEU A 314 -0.64 -9.66 7.46
C LEU A 314 -1.06 -8.44 8.29
N THR A 315 -1.36 -8.64 9.58
CA THR A 315 -1.74 -7.57 10.50
C THR A 315 -0.61 -6.54 10.64
N PHE A 316 0.64 -6.98 10.77
CA PHE A 316 1.78 -6.07 10.84
C PHE A 316 2.00 -5.30 9.53
N ALA A 317 1.85 -5.97 8.39
CA ALA A 317 1.94 -5.32 7.08
C ALA A 317 0.86 -4.25 6.92
N ALA A 318 -0.39 -4.55 7.23
CA ALA A 318 -1.47 -3.59 7.17
C ALA A 318 -1.25 -2.42 8.14
N PHE A 319 -0.87 -2.72 9.38
CA PHE A 319 -0.74 -1.70 10.43
C PHE A 319 0.44 -0.75 10.20
N SER A 320 1.53 -1.19 9.54
CA SER A 320 2.64 -0.30 9.17
C SER A 320 2.20 0.83 8.23
N THR A 321 1.40 0.50 7.22
CA THR A 321 0.82 1.50 6.31
C THR A 321 -0.19 2.40 7.02
N VAL A 322 -1.04 1.84 7.89
CA VAL A 322 -1.98 2.64 8.70
C VAL A 322 -1.26 3.71 9.50
N LEU A 323 -0.17 3.35 10.21
CA LEU A 323 0.64 4.30 10.96
C LEU A 323 1.22 5.41 10.06
N ALA A 324 1.75 5.03 8.91
CA ALA A 324 2.36 5.95 7.97
C ALA A 324 1.36 6.97 7.40
N VAL A 325 0.17 6.51 7.00
CA VAL A 325 -0.88 7.37 6.44
C VAL A 325 -1.53 8.22 7.53
N PHE A 326 -1.72 7.70 8.74
CA PHE A 326 -2.20 8.49 9.88
C PHE A 326 -1.25 9.64 10.21
N GLU A 327 0.07 9.40 10.16
CA GLU A 327 1.06 10.48 10.34
C GLU A 327 0.87 11.57 9.29
N ASN A 328 0.67 11.19 8.01
CA ASN A 328 0.43 12.16 6.95
C ASN A 328 -0.84 12.99 7.20
N ILE A 329 -1.95 12.35 7.56
CA ILE A 329 -3.21 13.02 7.89
C ILE A 329 -3.02 13.98 9.08
N VAL A 330 -2.40 13.51 10.17
CA VAL A 330 -2.16 14.31 11.37
C VAL A 330 -1.27 15.52 11.07
N CYS A 331 -0.21 15.34 10.27
CA CYS A 331 0.65 16.45 9.86
C CYS A 331 -0.11 17.49 9.03
N CYS A 332 -0.89 17.05 8.03
CA CYS A 332 -1.69 17.93 7.20
C CYS A 332 -2.70 18.73 8.04
N VAL A 333 -3.49 18.04 8.88
CA VAL A 333 -4.52 18.67 9.72
C VAL A 333 -3.90 19.59 10.76
N SER A 334 -2.79 19.19 11.40
CA SER A 334 -2.09 20.04 12.37
C SER A 334 -1.53 21.31 11.75
N GLU A 335 -0.94 21.22 10.53
CA GLU A 335 -0.44 22.40 9.80
C GLU A 335 -1.56 23.31 9.28
N MET A 336 -2.76 22.76 9.01
CA MET A 336 -3.92 23.51 8.57
C MET A 336 -4.58 24.27 9.73
N THR A 337 -4.75 23.60 10.88
CA THR A 337 -5.53 24.11 12.02
C THR A 337 -4.69 24.80 13.09
N GLY A 338 -3.38 24.52 13.15
CA GLY A 338 -2.51 24.95 14.24
C GLY A 338 -2.70 24.18 15.55
N TRP A 339 -3.50 23.11 15.56
CA TRP A 339 -3.77 22.33 16.77
C TRP A 339 -2.54 21.54 17.23
N SER A 340 -2.50 21.28 18.54
CA SER A 340 -1.47 20.41 19.10
C SER A 340 -1.62 18.97 18.57
N ARG A 341 -0.49 18.24 18.46
CA ARG A 341 -0.47 16.86 17.96
C ARG A 341 -1.49 15.94 18.65
N LYS A 342 -1.58 15.99 19.99
CA LYS A 342 -2.53 15.17 20.75
C LYS A 342 -4.01 15.48 20.41
N LYS A 343 -4.36 16.76 20.30
CA LYS A 343 -5.71 17.18 19.90
C LYS A 343 -6.03 16.74 18.48
N THR A 344 -5.10 16.92 17.57
CA THR A 344 -5.24 16.49 16.18
C THR A 344 -5.44 14.98 16.07
N CYS A 345 -4.63 14.18 16.78
CA CYS A 345 -4.76 12.72 16.80
C CYS A 345 -6.14 12.29 17.33
N LEU A 346 -6.64 12.91 18.41
CA LEU A 346 -7.95 12.57 18.96
C LEU A 346 -9.10 12.84 17.97
N ILE A 347 -9.07 14.01 17.32
CA ILE A 347 -10.10 14.40 16.35
C ILE A 347 -10.01 13.54 15.08
N CYS A 348 -8.81 13.30 14.57
CA CYS A 348 -8.59 12.43 13.40
C CYS A 348 -8.97 10.98 13.71
N CYS A 349 -8.72 10.48 14.91
CA CYS A 349 -9.15 9.15 15.36
C CYS A 349 -10.67 8.99 15.26
N ALA A 350 -11.42 9.92 15.85
CA ALA A 350 -12.89 9.91 15.75
C ALA A 350 -13.36 10.09 14.30
N GLY A 351 -12.73 11.01 13.55
CA GLY A 351 -13.07 11.28 12.15
C GLY A 351 -12.85 10.07 11.24
N ILE A 352 -11.69 9.44 11.29
CA ILE A 352 -11.39 8.25 10.47
C ILE A 352 -12.29 7.08 10.87
N PHE A 353 -12.51 6.84 12.16
CA PHE A 353 -13.42 5.79 12.60
C PHE A 353 -14.83 5.97 12.01
N LEU A 354 -15.39 7.18 12.09
CA LEU A 354 -16.73 7.48 11.55
C LEU A 354 -16.76 7.39 10.02
N LEU A 355 -15.74 7.90 9.33
CA LEU A 355 -15.65 7.85 7.87
C LEU A 355 -15.41 6.43 7.33
N SER A 356 -14.90 5.51 8.14
CA SER A 356 -14.72 4.10 7.75
C SER A 356 -15.99 3.27 7.95
N LEU A 357 -16.99 3.77 8.70
CA LEU A 357 -18.24 3.03 8.91
C LEU A 357 -19.00 2.70 7.61
N PRO A 358 -19.12 3.59 6.61
CA PRO A 358 -19.78 3.26 5.34
C PRO A 358 -19.21 2.02 4.66
N CYS A 359 -17.87 1.91 4.57
CA CYS A 359 -17.20 0.72 4.01
C CYS A 359 -17.59 -0.56 4.76
N LEU A 360 -17.49 -0.54 6.08
CA LEU A 360 -17.87 -1.65 6.96
C LEU A 360 -19.35 -2.04 6.80
N LEU A 361 -20.24 -1.04 6.79
CA LEU A 361 -21.69 -1.24 6.67
C LEU A 361 -22.09 -1.74 5.27
N GLY A 362 -21.27 -1.51 4.26
CA GLY A 362 -21.47 -2.00 2.89
C GLY A 362 -21.55 -3.51 2.78
N TYR A 363 -21.05 -4.25 3.75
CA TYR A 363 -21.14 -5.73 3.79
C TYR A 363 -22.35 -6.27 4.55
N ASN A 364 -23.11 -5.42 5.20
CA ASN A 364 -24.26 -5.82 6.02
C ASN A 364 -25.44 -4.87 5.85
N LEU A 365 -25.59 -3.84 6.70
CA LEU A 365 -26.77 -2.96 6.70
C LEU A 365 -26.94 -2.15 5.39
N TRP A 366 -25.85 -1.85 4.69
CA TRP A 366 -25.82 -1.09 3.45
C TRP A 366 -25.41 -1.93 2.23
N GLN A 367 -25.57 -3.25 2.28
CA GLN A 367 -25.17 -4.17 1.20
C GLN A 367 -25.76 -3.84 -0.19
N ASN A 368 -26.88 -3.12 -0.23
CA ASN A 368 -27.52 -2.68 -1.47
C ASN A 368 -27.03 -1.32 -1.98
N VAL A 369 -26.18 -0.61 -1.22
CA VAL A 369 -25.62 0.68 -1.64
C VAL A 369 -24.48 0.43 -2.62
N ARG A 370 -24.62 0.92 -3.85
CA ARG A 370 -23.67 0.76 -4.95
C ARG A 370 -23.27 2.16 -5.48
N PRO A 371 -22.28 2.81 -4.88
CA PRO A 371 -21.98 4.23 -5.15
C PRO A 371 -21.49 4.50 -6.57
N ILE A 372 -20.63 3.64 -7.14
CA ILE A 372 -19.99 3.86 -8.43
C ILE A 372 -20.18 2.61 -9.32
N ALA A 373 -20.77 2.79 -10.50
CA ALA A 373 -20.88 1.77 -11.55
C ALA A 373 -21.40 0.39 -11.09
N GLY A 374 -22.23 0.34 -10.03
CA GLY A 374 -22.77 -0.92 -9.50
C GLY A 374 -21.86 -1.67 -8.54
N HIS A 375 -20.66 -1.18 -8.27
CA HIS A 375 -19.72 -1.76 -7.31
C HIS A 375 -20.08 -1.42 -5.85
N ASP A 376 -19.65 -2.25 -4.92
CA ASP A 376 -19.85 -2.02 -3.50
C ASP A 376 -19.06 -0.80 -2.99
N ILE A 377 -19.21 -0.48 -1.69
CA ILE A 377 -18.59 0.72 -1.12
C ILE A 377 -17.08 0.58 -1.10
N LEU A 378 -16.53 -0.59 -0.71
CA LEU A 378 -15.08 -0.82 -0.68
C LEU A 378 -14.47 -0.68 -2.07
N ASP A 379 -15.05 -1.36 -3.07
CA ASP A 379 -14.57 -1.30 -4.45
C ASP A 379 -14.66 0.12 -5.02
N SER A 380 -15.71 0.87 -4.66
CA SER A 380 -15.88 2.27 -5.05
C SER A 380 -14.81 3.18 -4.42
N GLU A 381 -14.47 2.98 -3.14
CA GLU A 381 -13.41 3.73 -2.45
C GLU A 381 -12.02 3.35 -3.00
N ASP A 382 -11.74 2.05 -3.23
CA ASP A 382 -10.48 1.60 -3.85
C ASP A 382 -10.34 2.14 -5.28
N PHE A 383 -11.43 2.18 -6.06
CA PHE A 383 -11.42 2.79 -7.39
C PHE A 383 -11.02 4.26 -7.35
N LEU A 384 -11.62 5.05 -6.45
CA LEU A 384 -11.27 6.47 -6.29
C LEU A 384 -9.78 6.65 -5.98
N VAL A 385 -9.22 5.82 -5.11
CA VAL A 385 -7.80 5.90 -4.75
C VAL A 385 -6.93 5.32 -5.86
N SER A 386 -7.09 4.04 -6.18
CA SER A 386 -6.17 3.28 -7.03
C SER A 386 -6.23 3.69 -8.51
N ASN A 387 -7.42 4.02 -9.02
CA ASN A 387 -7.60 4.31 -10.44
C ASN A 387 -7.64 5.80 -10.76
N LEU A 388 -7.96 6.67 -9.79
CA LEU A 388 -8.01 8.11 -10.02
C LEU A 388 -6.90 8.86 -9.28
N MET A 389 -6.86 8.80 -7.94
CA MET A 389 -6.02 9.70 -7.15
C MET A 389 -4.53 9.36 -7.26
N LEU A 390 -4.15 8.07 -7.25
CA LEU A 390 -2.75 7.67 -7.34
C LEU A 390 -2.14 8.01 -8.71
N PRO A 391 -2.73 7.63 -9.87
CA PRO A 391 -2.17 7.95 -11.18
C PRO A 391 -2.18 9.46 -11.48
N LEU A 392 -3.30 10.15 -11.24
CA LEU A 392 -3.41 11.59 -11.50
C LEU A 392 -2.49 12.39 -10.56
N GLY A 393 -2.43 12.01 -9.29
CA GLY A 393 -1.53 12.64 -8.35
C GLY A 393 -0.06 12.45 -8.74
N SER A 394 0.32 11.24 -9.14
CA SER A 394 1.66 10.95 -9.66
C SER A 394 1.98 11.82 -10.89
N LEU A 395 1.02 11.95 -11.82
CA LEU A 395 1.15 12.84 -12.97
C LEU A 395 1.39 14.30 -12.55
N ILE A 396 0.66 14.77 -11.54
CA ILE A 396 0.84 16.14 -11.01
C ILE A 396 2.21 16.30 -10.36
N PHE A 397 2.70 15.33 -9.59
CA PHE A 397 4.06 15.35 -9.04
C PHE A 397 5.12 15.43 -10.14
N ILE A 398 4.97 14.63 -11.19
CA ILE A 398 5.89 14.64 -12.34
C ILE A 398 5.88 16.02 -13.01
N LEU A 399 4.71 16.54 -13.37
CA LEU A 399 4.58 17.83 -14.04
C LEU A 399 5.10 18.98 -13.19
N PHE A 400 4.86 18.95 -11.89
CA PHE A 400 5.37 19.97 -10.97
C PHE A 400 6.90 19.95 -10.85
N CYS A 401 7.52 18.77 -10.79
CA CYS A 401 8.98 18.64 -10.70
C CYS A 401 9.71 18.93 -12.01
N THR A 402 9.06 18.69 -13.17
CA THR A 402 9.78 18.70 -14.46
C THR A 402 9.50 19.92 -15.32
N THR A 403 8.35 20.60 -15.15
CA THR A 403 7.95 21.71 -16.02
C THR A 403 8.33 23.07 -15.44
N ARG A 404 8.45 24.08 -16.34
CA ARG A 404 8.67 25.49 -15.98
C ARG A 404 7.49 26.10 -15.19
N TYR A 405 6.32 25.55 -15.33
CA TYR A 405 5.12 26.00 -14.63
C TYR A 405 5.03 25.48 -13.19
N GLY A 406 5.82 24.46 -12.83
CA GLY A 406 5.97 23.92 -11.51
C GLY A 406 7.23 24.40 -10.79
N TRP A 407 7.81 23.55 -9.96
CA TRP A 407 9.09 23.77 -9.26
C TRP A 407 10.27 23.76 -10.24
N GLY A 408 10.21 22.90 -11.25
CA GLY A 408 11.12 22.83 -12.38
C GLY A 408 12.26 21.84 -12.19
N TRP A 409 12.74 21.32 -13.34
CA TRP A 409 13.75 20.26 -13.41
C TRP A 409 15.05 20.56 -12.66
N GLU A 410 15.58 21.76 -12.82
CA GLU A 410 16.89 22.11 -12.25
C GLU A 410 16.87 22.13 -10.70
N LYS A 411 15.77 22.64 -10.13
CA LYS A 411 15.59 22.65 -8.66
C LYS A 411 15.36 21.24 -8.14
N PHE A 412 14.54 20.46 -8.82
CA PHE A 412 14.31 19.03 -8.50
C PHE A 412 15.63 18.25 -8.54
N MET A 413 16.36 18.31 -9.65
CA MET A 413 17.61 17.57 -9.82
C MET A 413 18.66 17.95 -8.79
N ARG A 414 18.78 19.26 -8.47
CA ARG A 414 19.71 19.74 -7.43
C ARG A 414 19.37 19.13 -6.08
N GLU A 415 18.11 19.18 -5.69
CA GLU A 415 17.64 18.61 -4.41
C GLU A 415 17.81 17.09 -4.39
N ALA A 416 17.33 16.39 -5.42
CA ALA A 416 17.38 14.93 -5.49
C ALA A 416 18.83 14.39 -5.44
N ASN A 417 19.78 15.14 -5.97
CA ASN A 417 21.19 14.76 -6.07
C ASN A 417 22.07 15.25 -4.92
N GLU A 418 21.49 15.97 -3.95
CA GLU A 418 22.23 16.43 -2.77
C GLU A 418 22.58 15.22 -1.88
N GLY A 419 23.84 15.17 -1.43
CA GLY A 419 24.39 14.06 -0.66
C GLY A 419 25.08 12.98 -1.50
N THR A 420 25.37 11.85 -0.84
CA THR A 420 26.09 10.71 -1.43
C THR A 420 25.13 9.62 -1.92
N GLY A 421 25.52 8.83 -2.91
CA GLY A 421 24.78 7.70 -3.42
C GLY A 421 24.32 7.82 -4.87
N LEU A 422 23.30 7.02 -5.27
CA LEU A 422 22.77 7.02 -6.62
C LEU A 422 22.04 8.32 -6.93
N LYS A 423 22.45 8.98 -8.00
CA LYS A 423 21.97 10.30 -8.42
C LYS A 423 21.08 10.20 -9.66
N VAL A 424 20.14 11.14 -9.79
CA VAL A 424 19.37 11.35 -11.01
C VAL A 424 20.32 11.82 -12.11
N ALA A 425 20.40 11.07 -13.19
CA ALA A 425 21.30 11.40 -14.32
C ALA A 425 20.66 12.43 -15.27
N LYS A 426 21.46 13.27 -15.89
CA LYS A 426 20.98 14.32 -16.81
C LYS A 426 20.20 13.75 -18.01
N TRP A 427 20.56 12.56 -18.50
CA TRP A 427 19.86 11.90 -19.61
C TRP A 427 18.42 11.47 -19.23
N MET A 428 18.08 11.35 -17.96
CA MET A 428 16.73 11.02 -17.50
C MET A 428 15.74 12.18 -17.69
N ARG A 429 16.22 13.41 -17.94
CA ARG A 429 15.36 14.57 -18.14
C ARG A 429 14.30 14.37 -19.22
N PRO A 430 14.63 14.04 -20.48
CA PRO A 430 13.62 13.84 -21.52
C PRO A 430 12.64 12.70 -21.16
N TYR A 431 13.13 11.64 -20.55
CA TYR A 431 12.28 10.55 -20.08
C TYR A 431 11.27 11.04 -19.03
N MET A 432 11.74 11.65 -17.93
CA MET A 432 10.89 12.07 -16.82
C MET A 432 10.00 13.27 -17.17
N THR A 433 10.36 14.08 -18.16
CA THR A 433 9.59 15.26 -18.57
C THR A 433 8.52 14.96 -19.62
N TYR A 434 8.78 14.04 -20.55
CA TYR A 434 7.91 13.80 -21.70
C TYR A 434 7.35 12.38 -21.76
N VAL A 435 8.18 11.36 -21.54
CA VAL A 435 7.77 9.97 -21.72
C VAL A 435 6.96 9.48 -20.52
N LEU A 436 7.46 9.70 -19.32
CA LEU A 436 6.83 9.25 -18.08
C LEU A 436 5.39 9.82 -17.90
N PRO A 437 5.14 11.15 -18.07
CA PRO A 437 3.78 11.68 -17.97
C PRO A 437 2.81 11.08 -18.99
N VAL A 438 3.28 10.83 -20.22
CA VAL A 438 2.44 10.23 -21.28
C VAL A 438 2.07 8.80 -20.92
N ILE A 439 3.04 7.98 -20.47
CA ILE A 439 2.77 6.61 -20.03
C ILE A 439 1.73 6.60 -18.91
N VAL A 440 1.94 7.40 -17.87
CA VAL A 440 1.02 7.48 -16.71
C VAL A 440 -0.38 7.93 -17.17
N PHE A 441 -0.47 8.93 -18.04
CA PHE A 441 -1.75 9.43 -18.53
C PHE A 441 -2.50 8.40 -19.40
N VAL A 442 -1.78 7.74 -20.33
CA VAL A 442 -2.39 6.72 -21.20
C VAL A 442 -2.97 5.56 -20.38
N ILE A 443 -2.20 5.06 -19.42
CA ILE A 443 -2.64 3.93 -18.61
C ILE A 443 -3.75 4.34 -17.64
N PHE A 444 -3.72 5.57 -17.12
CA PHE A 444 -4.83 6.15 -16.36
C PHE A 444 -6.13 6.12 -17.18
N VAL A 445 -6.10 6.58 -18.43
CA VAL A 445 -7.28 6.60 -19.30
C VAL A 445 -7.78 5.18 -19.60
N ILE A 446 -6.87 4.24 -19.89
CA ILE A 446 -7.24 2.84 -20.13
C ILE A 446 -7.87 2.22 -18.87
N GLY A 447 -7.31 2.45 -17.70
CA GLY A 447 -7.84 1.97 -16.42
C GLY A 447 -9.23 2.54 -16.11
N LEU A 448 -9.43 3.83 -16.38
CA LEU A 448 -10.72 4.49 -16.20
C LEU A 448 -11.79 3.90 -17.13
N VAL A 449 -11.47 3.76 -18.43
CA VAL A 449 -12.40 3.17 -19.42
C VAL A 449 -12.69 1.71 -19.09
N GLY A 450 -11.72 0.96 -18.63
CA GLY A 450 -11.88 -0.45 -18.22
C GLY A 450 -12.90 -0.61 -17.10
N PHE A 451 -12.80 0.22 -16.06
CA PHE A 451 -13.70 0.15 -14.91
C PHE A 451 -15.17 0.39 -15.23
N PHE A 452 -15.48 1.31 -16.17
CA PHE A 452 -16.86 1.60 -16.57
C PHE A 452 -17.42 0.65 -17.63
N LYS A 453 -16.61 -0.31 -18.12
CA LYS A 453 -17.07 -1.34 -19.08
C LYS A 453 -17.40 -2.67 -18.41
N THR A 454 -16.96 -2.86 -17.17
CA THR A 454 -17.31 -4.02 -16.34
C THR A 454 -18.57 -3.76 -15.54
#